data_97f4ddcc73a9a21bdd4e075187e41d08
#
_entry.id   97f4ddcc73a9a21bdd4e075187e41d08
#
_cell.length_a   1.000
_cell.length_b   1.000
_cell.length_c   1.000
_cell.angle_alpha   90.00
_cell.angle_beta   90.00
_cell.angle_gamma   90.00
#
_symmetry.space_group_name_H-M   'P 1'
#
loop_
_entity.id
_entity.type
_entity.pdbx_description
1 polymer ?
#
loop_
_entity_poly.entity_id
_entity_poly.type
_entity_poly.pdbx_seq_one_letter_code
_entity_poly.pdbx_strand_id
1 'polypeptide(L)'
;CDLVVWARYNIHNVPEYSVDFPIRYSFVGYEDLNNRKVFETYVLGAFLKAPNWLINYYSNRNGRIKIVEESKWDMVNHAESAATYHHRNNAPLISIRNVSYDIVMHELGHFVYFSGCYNVPNKIFREESDELVNILLNDYCKTNEIEYFAEAFSAYFTHPVLMQKKCPETYTFIKDICEVLEEKYK
;
A
#
# COMPACT_ATOMS: atom_id res chain seq x y z
N CYS A 1 -10.12 -0.29 16.81
CA CYS A 1 -11.15 -1.35 16.75
C CYS A 1 -10.50 -2.57 16.13
N ASP A 2 -10.40 -3.64 16.92
CA ASP A 2 -9.73 -4.87 16.49
C ASP A 2 -10.36 -5.42 15.20
N LEU A 3 -9.62 -5.42 14.14
CA LEU A 3 -9.98 -6.05 12.85
C LEU A 3 -10.42 -7.52 13.05
N VAL A 4 -9.81 -8.20 14.00
CA VAL A 4 -10.16 -9.57 14.39
C VAL A 4 -11.56 -9.65 15.00
N VAL A 5 -11.97 -8.67 15.81
CA VAL A 5 -13.31 -8.61 16.41
C VAL A 5 -14.34 -8.30 15.33
N TRP A 6 -14.04 -7.36 14.43
CA TRP A 6 -14.94 -7.02 13.32
C TRP A 6 -15.11 -8.18 12.34
N ALA A 7 -14.03 -8.89 12.01
CA ALA A 7 -14.06 -10.10 11.18
C ALA A 7 -14.97 -11.20 11.77
N ARG A 8 -14.91 -11.44 13.09
CA ARG A 8 -15.76 -12.45 13.76
C ARG A 8 -17.25 -12.13 13.70
N TYR A 9 -17.63 -10.85 13.71
CA TYR A 9 -19.04 -10.43 13.63
C TYR A 9 -19.60 -10.37 12.20
N ASN A 10 -18.74 -10.28 11.17
CA ASN A 10 -19.16 -10.08 9.79
C ASN A 10 -18.84 -11.27 8.85
N ILE A 11 -18.45 -12.42 9.38
CA ILE A 11 -18.12 -13.64 8.60
C ILE A 11 -19.25 -14.05 7.65
N HIS A 12 -20.53 -13.78 8.01
CA HIS A 12 -21.68 -14.15 7.18
C HIS A 12 -21.91 -13.21 5.97
N ASN A 13 -21.24 -12.06 5.90
CA ASN A 13 -21.39 -11.07 4.84
C ASN A 13 -20.11 -10.86 4.02
N VAL A 14 -19.13 -11.75 4.13
CA VAL A 14 -17.93 -11.71 3.29
C VAL A 14 -18.35 -12.10 1.87
N PRO A 15 -18.27 -11.20 0.89
CA PRO A 15 -18.64 -11.54 -0.48
C PRO A 15 -17.76 -12.71 -0.97
N GLU A 16 -18.36 -13.69 -1.64
CA GLU A 16 -17.61 -14.68 -2.39
C GLU A 16 -16.98 -13.99 -3.60
N TYR A 17 -15.78 -13.45 -3.42
CA TYR A 17 -15.00 -12.96 -4.56
C TYR A 17 -14.36 -14.15 -5.28
N SER A 18 -15.03 -14.66 -6.30
CA SER A 18 -14.43 -15.44 -7.37
C SER A 18 -13.89 -14.49 -8.46
N VAL A 19 -13.13 -13.48 -8.09
CA VAL A 19 -12.54 -12.56 -9.06
C VAL A 19 -11.19 -13.13 -9.44
N ASP A 20 -10.89 -13.21 -10.74
CA ASP A 20 -9.55 -13.42 -11.24
C ASP A 20 -8.67 -12.25 -10.79
N PHE A 21 -8.08 -12.39 -9.61
CA PHE A 21 -7.23 -11.35 -9.05
C PHE A 21 -5.92 -11.31 -9.83
N PRO A 22 -5.56 -10.17 -10.43
CA PRO A 22 -4.48 -10.11 -11.42
C PRO A 22 -3.08 -10.26 -10.81
N ILE A 23 -2.94 -10.19 -9.48
CA ILE A 23 -1.67 -10.26 -8.77
C ILE A 23 -1.54 -11.64 -8.11
N ARG A 24 -0.37 -12.27 -8.26
CA ARG A 24 -0.07 -13.53 -7.57
C ARG A 24 0.12 -13.30 -6.09
N TYR A 25 -0.48 -14.15 -5.26
CA TYR A 25 -0.34 -14.08 -3.81
C TYR A 25 -0.06 -15.44 -3.18
N SER A 26 0.48 -15.43 -1.97
CA SER A 26 0.80 -16.62 -1.18
C SER A 26 0.60 -16.36 0.31
N PHE A 27 0.47 -17.43 1.07
CA PHE A 27 0.27 -17.36 2.53
C PHE A 27 1.48 -17.92 3.28
N VAL A 28 1.71 -17.40 4.48
CA VAL A 28 2.70 -17.93 5.43
C VAL A 28 2.04 -18.02 6.81
N GLY A 29 1.99 -19.22 7.38
CA GLY A 29 1.54 -19.50 8.74
C GLY A 29 0.06 -19.78 8.92
N TYR A 30 -0.79 -19.52 7.92
CA TYR A 30 -2.23 -19.76 8.02
C TYR A 30 -2.58 -21.25 7.87
N GLU A 31 -2.67 -21.95 8.99
CA GLU A 31 -3.09 -23.35 9.05
C GLU A 31 -4.61 -23.51 9.09
N ASP A 32 -5.32 -22.55 9.73
CA ASP A 32 -6.79 -22.49 9.73
C ASP A 32 -7.31 -21.86 8.44
N LEU A 33 -8.01 -22.67 7.65
CA LEU A 33 -8.58 -22.27 6.34
C LEU A 33 -9.63 -21.15 6.46
N ASN A 34 -10.38 -21.08 7.56
CA ASN A 34 -11.39 -20.05 7.76
C ASN A 34 -10.73 -18.69 8.02
N ASN A 35 -9.75 -18.64 8.92
CA ASN A 35 -8.98 -17.44 9.18
C ASN A 35 -8.23 -16.98 7.94
N ARG A 36 -7.67 -17.93 7.16
CA ARG A 36 -7.03 -17.65 5.87
C ARG A 36 -7.99 -16.99 4.91
N LYS A 37 -9.19 -17.56 4.67
CA LYS A 37 -10.17 -17.02 3.71
C LYS A 37 -10.64 -15.63 4.11
N VAL A 38 -10.86 -15.39 5.39
CA VAL A 38 -11.25 -14.07 5.90
C VAL A 38 -10.15 -13.05 5.61
N PHE A 39 -8.91 -13.34 5.99
CA PHE A 39 -7.80 -12.39 5.81
C PHE A 39 -7.48 -12.16 4.33
N GLU A 40 -7.54 -13.22 3.50
CA GLU A 40 -7.45 -13.14 2.05
C GLU A 40 -8.42 -12.12 1.48
N THR A 41 -9.69 -12.20 1.86
CA THR A 41 -10.73 -11.29 1.39
C THR A 41 -10.43 -9.84 1.75
N TYR A 42 -9.93 -9.57 2.95
CA TYR A 42 -9.56 -8.21 3.36
C TYR A 42 -8.36 -7.68 2.57
N VAL A 43 -7.31 -8.47 2.42
CA VAL A 43 -6.12 -8.07 1.67
C VAL A 43 -6.47 -7.80 0.22
N LEU A 44 -7.12 -8.75 -0.46
CA LEU A 44 -7.50 -8.58 -1.86
C LEU A 44 -8.50 -7.44 -2.03
N GLY A 45 -9.46 -7.30 -1.11
CA GLY A 45 -10.41 -6.18 -1.12
C GLY A 45 -9.76 -4.81 -0.96
N ALA A 46 -8.67 -4.69 -0.19
CA ALA A 46 -7.93 -3.45 -0.08
C ALA A 46 -7.17 -3.12 -1.38
N PHE A 47 -6.54 -4.12 -2.02
CA PHE A 47 -5.91 -3.94 -3.33
C PHE A 47 -6.91 -3.59 -4.43
N LEU A 48 -8.09 -4.20 -4.43
CA LEU A 48 -9.14 -3.92 -5.44
C LEU A 48 -9.73 -2.50 -5.33
N LYS A 49 -9.50 -1.79 -4.23
CA LYS A 49 -9.84 -0.36 -4.10
C LYS A 49 -8.80 0.56 -4.75
N ALA A 50 -7.60 0.06 -5.00
CA ALA A 50 -6.58 0.84 -5.70
C ALA A 50 -6.98 1.05 -7.18
N PRO A 51 -6.53 2.13 -7.83
CA PRO A 51 -6.81 2.37 -9.24
C PRO A 51 -6.38 1.20 -10.13
N ASN A 52 -7.20 0.84 -11.11
CA ASN A 52 -6.92 -0.28 -12.01
C ASN A 52 -5.55 -0.16 -12.71
N TRP A 53 -5.18 1.03 -13.15
CA TRP A 53 -3.88 1.26 -13.77
C TRP A 53 -2.70 0.90 -12.84
N LEU A 54 -2.85 1.17 -11.53
CA LEU A 54 -1.80 0.86 -10.55
C LEU A 54 -1.68 -0.65 -10.32
N ILE A 55 -2.80 -1.35 -10.24
CA ILE A 55 -2.85 -2.81 -10.16
C ILE A 55 -2.26 -3.44 -11.42
N ASN A 56 -2.61 -2.92 -12.61
CA ASN A 56 -2.03 -3.37 -13.88
C ASN A 56 -0.52 -3.12 -13.93
N TYR A 57 -0.06 -1.95 -13.47
CA TYR A 57 1.36 -1.64 -13.42
C TYR A 57 2.11 -2.61 -12.51
N TYR A 58 1.60 -2.87 -11.30
CA TYR A 58 2.21 -3.80 -10.35
C TYR A 58 2.23 -5.23 -10.90
N SER A 59 1.12 -5.69 -11.47
CA SER A 59 0.99 -7.02 -12.10
C SER A 59 1.94 -7.19 -13.30
N ASN A 60 2.05 -6.18 -14.18
CA ASN A 60 2.94 -6.21 -15.34
C ASN A 60 4.44 -6.28 -14.96
N ARG A 61 4.78 -5.91 -13.74
CA ARG A 61 6.12 -6.08 -13.16
C ARG A 61 6.29 -7.39 -12.40
N ASN A 62 5.40 -8.36 -12.60
CA ASN A 62 5.34 -9.62 -11.84
C ASN A 62 5.25 -9.40 -10.32
N GLY A 63 4.55 -8.35 -9.92
CA GLY A 63 4.30 -8.03 -8.51
C GLY A 63 3.63 -9.19 -7.79
N ARG A 64 4.00 -9.40 -6.53
CA ARG A 64 3.48 -10.48 -5.69
C ARG A 64 3.09 -9.96 -4.32
N ILE A 65 2.11 -10.63 -3.72
CA ILE A 65 1.66 -10.37 -2.35
C ILE A 65 1.96 -11.61 -1.51
N LYS A 66 2.54 -11.40 -0.33
CA LYS A 66 2.70 -12.42 0.68
C LYS A 66 1.85 -12.05 1.90
N ILE A 67 0.84 -12.85 2.19
CA ILE A 67 -0.04 -12.68 3.33
C ILE A 67 0.56 -13.50 4.49
N VAL A 68 0.95 -12.83 5.57
CA VAL A 68 1.73 -13.44 6.66
C VAL A 68 0.92 -13.38 7.93
N GLU A 69 0.75 -14.53 8.59
CA GLU A 69 0.15 -14.59 9.92
C GLU A 69 1.04 -13.85 10.93
N GLU A 70 0.43 -13.14 11.89
CA GLU A 70 1.13 -12.34 12.91
C GLU A 70 2.23 -13.14 13.62
N SER A 71 1.93 -14.38 14.00
CA SER A 71 2.88 -15.28 14.68
C SER A 71 4.12 -15.67 13.86
N LYS A 72 4.10 -15.41 12.55
CA LYS A 72 5.19 -15.74 11.61
C LYS A 72 5.87 -14.50 11.02
N TRP A 73 5.45 -13.31 11.45
CA TRP A 73 5.94 -12.06 10.86
C TRP A 73 7.47 -11.90 11.00
N ASP A 74 8.00 -12.11 12.19
CA ASP A 74 9.42 -11.95 12.48
C ASP A 74 10.32 -12.94 11.72
N MET A 75 9.76 -14.08 11.30
CA MET A 75 10.46 -15.06 10.45
C MET A 75 10.59 -14.61 9.00
N VAL A 76 9.73 -13.68 8.56
CA VAL A 76 9.64 -13.22 7.16
C VAL A 76 10.21 -11.82 7.01
N ASN A 77 9.97 -10.97 8.00
CA ASN A 77 10.37 -9.56 8.03
C ASN A 77 10.88 -9.22 9.43
N HIS A 78 12.02 -8.54 9.51
CA HIS A 78 12.64 -8.15 10.79
C HIS A 78 12.20 -6.76 11.26
N ALA A 79 10.97 -6.36 10.95
CA ALA A 79 10.44 -5.02 11.25
C ALA A 79 9.10 -5.10 11.99
N GLU A 80 8.84 -4.14 12.87
CA GLU A 80 7.56 -3.98 13.57
C GLU A 80 6.45 -3.36 12.68
N SER A 81 6.65 -3.31 11.36
CA SER A 81 5.71 -2.72 10.41
C SER A 81 4.49 -3.62 10.15
N ALA A 82 3.38 -3.02 9.78
CA ALA A 82 2.14 -3.72 9.38
C ALA A 82 2.26 -4.41 8.01
N ALA A 83 3.08 -3.83 7.13
CA ALA A 83 3.44 -4.36 5.82
C ALA A 83 4.88 -3.97 5.47
N THR A 84 5.44 -4.55 4.41
CA THR A 84 6.77 -4.24 3.90
C THR A 84 6.85 -4.44 2.41
N TYR A 85 7.41 -3.46 1.71
CA TYR A 85 7.77 -3.57 0.30
C TYR A 85 9.21 -4.07 0.14
N HIS A 86 9.41 -5.05 -0.71
CA HIS A 86 10.73 -5.54 -1.09
C HIS A 86 10.96 -5.28 -2.57
N HIS A 87 11.85 -4.34 -2.86
CA HIS A 87 12.25 -4.09 -4.24
C HIS A 87 13.11 -5.26 -4.77
N ARG A 88 12.57 -5.93 -5.77
CA ARG A 88 13.27 -6.99 -6.52
C ARG A 88 13.11 -6.68 -8.00
N ASN A 89 14.21 -6.60 -8.72
CA ASN A 89 14.26 -6.10 -10.10
C ASN A 89 13.20 -6.67 -11.06
N ASN A 90 12.81 -7.94 -10.90
CA ASN A 90 11.87 -8.60 -11.80
C ASN A 90 10.60 -9.15 -11.11
N ALA A 91 10.46 -8.97 -9.80
CA ALA A 91 9.31 -9.46 -9.06
C ALA A 91 9.17 -8.73 -7.71
N PRO A 92 8.68 -7.48 -7.70
CA PRO A 92 8.45 -6.75 -6.46
C PRO A 92 7.50 -7.53 -5.56
N LEU A 93 7.72 -7.46 -4.24
CA LEU A 93 6.97 -8.21 -3.26
C LEU A 93 6.47 -7.28 -2.16
N ILE A 94 5.17 -7.32 -1.88
CA ILE A 94 4.55 -6.72 -0.70
C ILE A 94 4.22 -7.85 0.28
N SER A 95 4.77 -7.80 1.49
CA SER A 95 4.42 -8.69 2.60
C SER A 95 3.47 -7.95 3.53
N ILE A 96 2.36 -8.57 3.95
CA ILE A 96 1.31 -7.94 4.75
C ILE A 96 0.91 -8.87 5.90
N ARG A 97 0.90 -8.33 7.14
CA ARG A 97 0.34 -8.97 8.33
C ARG A 97 -0.89 -8.24 8.87
N ASN A 98 -0.97 -6.94 8.61
CA ASN A 98 -2.12 -6.12 8.95
C ASN A 98 -2.49 -5.26 7.74
N VAL A 99 -3.77 -5.12 7.44
CA VAL A 99 -4.23 -4.50 6.21
C VAL A 99 -5.23 -3.38 6.46
N SER A 100 -4.96 -2.24 5.81
CA SER A 100 -5.89 -1.16 5.56
C SER A 100 -5.62 -0.61 4.17
N TYR A 101 -6.52 0.22 3.65
CA TYR A 101 -6.34 0.77 2.31
C TYR A 101 -5.12 1.70 2.23
N ASP A 102 -4.90 2.50 3.25
CA ASP A 102 -3.74 3.40 3.38
C ASP A 102 -2.40 2.64 3.41
N ILE A 103 -2.33 1.51 4.15
CA ILE A 103 -1.15 0.63 4.16
C ILE A 103 -0.88 0.08 2.76
N VAL A 104 -1.90 -0.42 2.06
CA VAL A 104 -1.74 -0.92 0.68
C VAL A 104 -1.24 0.19 -0.24
N MET A 105 -1.80 1.39 -0.15
CA MET A 105 -1.38 2.53 -0.98
C MET A 105 0.03 3.00 -0.64
N HIS A 106 0.46 2.93 0.63
CA HIS A 106 1.82 3.20 1.05
C HIS A 106 2.82 2.22 0.40
N GLU A 107 2.57 0.91 0.50
CA GLU A 107 3.45 -0.11 -0.09
C GLU A 107 3.49 -0.05 -1.63
N LEU A 108 2.37 0.27 -2.27
CA LEU A 108 2.32 0.56 -3.70
C LEU A 108 3.05 1.86 -4.05
N GLY A 109 3.10 2.83 -3.13
CA GLY A 109 3.92 4.03 -3.23
C GLY A 109 5.41 3.69 -3.33
N HIS A 110 5.92 2.82 -2.46
CA HIS A 110 7.29 2.30 -2.57
C HIS A 110 7.55 1.62 -3.92
N PHE A 111 6.59 0.80 -4.38
CA PHE A 111 6.69 0.18 -5.70
C PHE A 111 6.83 1.22 -6.82
N VAL A 112 6.00 2.26 -6.82
CA VAL A 112 6.05 3.34 -7.81
C VAL A 112 7.38 4.07 -7.73
N TYR A 113 7.82 4.46 -6.53
CA TYR A 113 9.10 5.15 -6.29
C TYR A 113 10.29 4.40 -6.92
N PHE A 114 10.45 3.14 -6.55
CA PHE A 114 11.59 2.33 -7.01
C PHE A 114 11.49 1.93 -8.49
N SER A 115 10.28 1.64 -8.98
CA SER A 115 10.08 1.21 -10.37
C SER A 115 10.24 2.34 -11.38
N GLY A 116 9.96 3.58 -10.96
CA GLY A 116 10.10 4.78 -11.80
C GLY A 116 11.40 5.52 -11.56
N CYS A 117 12.23 5.11 -10.59
CA CYS A 117 13.45 5.82 -10.17
C CYS A 117 13.16 7.30 -9.85
N TYR A 118 12.02 7.56 -9.20
CA TYR A 118 11.65 8.92 -8.81
C TYR A 118 12.51 9.41 -7.66
N ASN A 119 12.78 10.72 -7.65
CA ASN A 119 13.42 11.39 -6.52
C ASN A 119 12.50 12.51 -6.06
N VAL A 120 12.24 12.59 -4.78
CA VAL A 120 11.51 13.71 -4.20
C VAL A 120 12.40 14.95 -4.23
N PRO A 121 11.96 16.09 -4.80
CA PRO A 121 12.73 17.31 -4.71
C PRO A 121 12.97 17.71 -3.24
N ASN A 122 14.25 17.94 -2.88
CA ASN A 122 14.63 18.33 -1.52
C ASN A 122 13.81 19.51 -0.94
N LYS A 123 13.40 20.43 -1.82
CA LYS A 123 12.55 21.56 -1.43
C LYS A 123 11.21 21.08 -0.89
N ILE A 124 10.52 20.22 -1.62
CA ILE A 124 9.22 19.66 -1.26
C ILE A 124 9.31 18.92 0.08
N PHE A 125 10.30 18.03 0.20
CA PHE A 125 10.51 17.28 1.44
C PHE A 125 10.72 18.18 2.67
N ARG A 126 11.47 19.27 2.53
CA ARG A 126 11.75 20.19 3.65
C ARG A 126 10.57 21.09 3.98
N GLU A 127 9.83 21.57 2.99
CA GLU A 127 8.82 22.61 3.17
C GLU A 127 7.44 22.02 3.51
N GLU A 128 7.10 20.82 3.03
CA GLU A 128 5.76 20.26 3.19
C GLU A 128 5.69 19.03 4.12
N SER A 129 6.81 18.51 4.64
CA SER A 129 6.77 17.33 5.51
C SER A 129 6.00 17.54 6.81
N ASP A 130 6.05 18.74 7.41
CA ASP A 130 5.29 19.06 8.63
C ASP A 130 3.78 19.07 8.37
N GLU A 131 3.36 19.59 7.23
CA GLU A 131 1.95 19.57 6.85
C GLU A 131 1.47 18.15 6.50
N LEU A 132 2.32 17.33 5.91
CA LEU A 132 1.99 15.92 5.66
C LEU A 132 1.82 15.14 6.97
N VAL A 133 2.68 15.38 7.98
CA VAL A 133 2.48 14.85 9.36
C VAL A 133 1.12 15.25 9.91
N ASN A 134 0.70 16.51 9.75
CA ASN A 134 -0.59 16.97 10.23
C ASN A 134 -1.78 16.33 9.50
N ILE A 135 -1.63 15.93 8.25
CA ILE A 135 -2.66 15.22 7.48
C ILE A 135 -2.78 13.77 7.96
N LEU A 136 -1.65 13.08 8.13
CA LEU A 136 -1.59 11.65 8.41
C LEU A 136 -1.62 11.33 9.92
N LEU A 137 -1.39 12.34 10.77
CA LEU A 137 -1.28 12.21 12.23
C LEU A 137 -0.16 11.25 12.67
N ASN A 138 0.89 11.13 11.85
CA ASN A 138 2.10 10.40 12.15
C ASN A 138 3.30 11.09 11.53
N ASP A 139 4.51 10.85 12.06
CA ASP A 139 5.75 11.48 11.62
C ASP A 139 6.64 10.59 10.73
N TYR A 140 6.11 9.44 10.31
CA TYR A 140 6.86 8.45 9.54
C TYR A 140 7.37 9.00 8.20
N CYS A 141 6.62 9.92 7.59
CA CYS A 141 7.04 10.65 6.39
C CYS A 141 8.33 11.46 6.54
N LYS A 142 8.76 11.77 7.78
CA LYS A 142 10.03 12.49 8.06
C LYS A 142 11.25 11.58 8.14
N THR A 143 11.08 10.27 8.13
CA THR A 143 12.17 9.30 8.28
C THR A 143 13.19 9.45 7.15
N ASN A 144 12.75 9.52 5.92
CA ASN A 144 13.58 9.75 4.73
C ASN A 144 12.68 10.06 3.51
N GLU A 145 13.30 10.39 2.38
CA GLU A 145 12.58 10.73 1.13
C GLU A 145 11.74 9.58 0.56
N ILE A 146 12.14 8.34 0.80
CA ILE A 146 11.43 7.13 0.31
C ILE A 146 10.12 6.98 1.06
N GLU A 147 10.18 7.11 2.40
CA GLU A 147 8.98 7.07 3.25
C GLU A 147 8.10 8.28 3.02
N TYR A 148 8.68 9.46 2.82
CA TYR A 148 7.92 10.65 2.44
C TYR A 148 7.10 10.41 1.17
N PHE A 149 7.74 9.85 0.14
CA PHE A 149 7.04 9.54 -1.11
C PHE A 149 5.90 8.55 -0.89
N ALA A 150 6.14 7.46 -0.18
CA ALA A 150 5.15 6.42 0.08
C ALA A 150 3.95 6.96 0.88
N GLU A 151 4.20 7.75 1.93
CA GLU A 151 3.17 8.42 2.72
C GLU A 151 2.41 9.47 1.90
N ALA A 152 3.10 10.28 1.09
CA ALA A 152 2.47 11.26 0.21
C ALA A 152 1.62 10.57 -0.87
N PHE A 153 2.09 9.46 -1.42
CA PHE A 153 1.35 8.65 -2.38
C PHE A 153 0.07 8.08 -1.75
N SER A 154 0.16 7.53 -0.53
CA SER A 154 -1.02 7.09 0.22
C SER A 154 -1.99 8.25 0.48
N ALA A 155 -1.50 9.39 0.97
CA ALA A 155 -2.30 10.57 1.26
C ALA A 155 -3.00 11.15 0.01
N TYR A 156 -2.37 11.10 -1.15
CA TYR A 156 -2.96 11.53 -2.41
C TYR A 156 -4.27 10.80 -2.72
N PHE A 157 -4.37 9.51 -2.41
CA PHE A 157 -5.59 8.71 -2.64
C PHE A 157 -6.56 8.71 -1.46
N THR A 158 -6.07 8.89 -0.24
CA THR A 158 -6.89 8.82 0.97
C THR A 158 -7.37 10.18 1.46
N HIS A 159 -6.59 11.24 1.23
CA HIS A 159 -6.83 12.62 1.70
C HIS A 159 -6.64 13.69 0.61
N PRO A 160 -7.13 13.51 -0.63
CA PRO A 160 -6.78 14.36 -1.78
C PRO A 160 -7.06 15.84 -1.56
N VAL A 161 -8.18 16.19 -0.92
CA VAL A 161 -8.56 17.59 -0.66
C VAL A 161 -7.60 18.26 0.33
N LEU A 162 -7.20 17.53 1.39
CA LEU A 162 -6.24 18.06 2.36
C LEU A 162 -4.85 18.19 1.75
N MET A 163 -4.42 17.19 0.99
CA MET A 163 -3.15 17.22 0.26
C MET A 163 -3.07 18.42 -0.69
N GLN A 164 -4.09 18.63 -1.53
CA GLN A 164 -4.12 19.75 -2.46
C GLN A 164 -4.05 21.11 -1.75
N LYS A 165 -4.67 21.22 -0.57
CA LYS A 165 -4.73 22.47 0.21
C LYS A 165 -3.46 22.74 1.00
N LYS A 166 -2.87 21.69 1.61
CA LYS A 166 -1.82 21.80 2.61
C LYS A 166 -0.42 21.47 2.10
N CYS A 167 -0.35 20.58 1.11
CA CYS A 167 0.89 20.15 0.47
C CYS A 167 0.74 20.26 -1.06
N PRO A 168 0.54 21.47 -1.61
CA PRO A 168 0.19 21.66 -3.02
C PRO A 168 1.32 21.23 -3.99
N GLU A 169 2.59 21.42 -3.62
CA GLU A 169 3.71 21.00 -4.45
C GLU A 169 3.83 19.47 -4.48
N THR A 170 3.69 18.82 -3.31
CA THR A 170 3.65 17.36 -3.20
C THR A 170 2.46 16.77 -3.95
N TYR A 171 1.27 17.36 -3.79
CA TYR A 171 0.07 16.93 -4.50
C TYR A 171 0.28 16.95 -6.01
N THR A 172 0.82 18.06 -6.55
CA THR A 172 1.09 18.23 -7.97
C THR A 172 2.13 17.21 -8.44
N PHE A 173 3.21 17.02 -7.68
CA PHE A 173 4.27 16.07 -8.00
C PHE A 173 3.75 14.63 -8.09
N ILE A 174 2.94 14.16 -7.11
CA ILE A 174 2.33 12.83 -7.14
C ILE A 174 1.30 12.71 -8.27
N LYS A 175 0.48 13.74 -8.47
CA LYS A 175 -0.52 13.78 -9.55
C LYS A 175 0.12 13.59 -10.92
N ASP A 176 1.18 14.33 -11.22
CA ASP A 176 1.87 14.26 -12.52
C ASP A 176 2.41 12.84 -12.78
N ILE A 177 2.96 12.19 -11.74
CA ILE A 177 3.41 10.79 -11.82
C ILE A 177 2.22 9.87 -12.11
N CYS A 178 1.11 10.02 -11.38
CA CYS A 178 -0.08 9.19 -11.54
C CYS A 178 -0.68 9.34 -12.95
N GLU A 179 -0.77 10.55 -13.48
CA GLU A 179 -1.31 10.81 -14.84
C GLU A 179 -0.49 10.10 -15.92
N VAL A 180 0.85 10.18 -15.84
CA VAL A 180 1.76 9.48 -16.77
C VAL A 180 1.60 7.96 -16.68
N LEU A 181 1.51 7.42 -15.46
CA LEU A 181 1.34 5.98 -15.28
C LEU A 181 -0.05 5.50 -15.68
N GLU A 182 -1.09 6.27 -15.40
CA GLU A 182 -2.45 5.94 -15.82
C GLU A 182 -2.57 5.89 -17.33
N GLU A 183 -2.00 6.85 -18.07
CA GLU A 183 -2.01 6.82 -19.53
C GLU A 183 -1.35 5.57 -20.08
N LYS A 184 -0.28 5.10 -19.41
CA LYS A 184 0.52 3.96 -19.88
C LYS A 184 -0.09 2.60 -19.51
N TYR A 185 -0.83 2.49 -18.41
CA TYR A 185 -1.27 1.21 -17.84
C TYR A 185 -2.80 1.08 -17.72
N LYS A 186 -3.55 1.90 -18.46
CA LYS A 186 -5.02 1.80 -18.60
C LYS A 186 -5.50 0.41 -18.96
#